data_fbb14e57cea065eb9c4ec70276b45552
#
_entry.id   fbb14e57cea065eb9c4ec70276b45552
#
_cell.length_a   1.000
_cell.length_b   1.000
_cell.length_c   1.000
_cell.angle_alpha   90.00
_cell.angle_beta   90.00
_cell.angle_gamma   90.00
#
_symmetry.space_group_name_H-M   'P 1'
#
loop_
_entity.id
_entity.type
_entity.pdbx_description
1 polymer ?
#
loop_
_entity_poly.entity_id
_entity_poly.type
_entity_poly.pdbx_seq_one_letter_code
_entity_poly.pdbx_strand_id
1 'polypeptide(L)'
;AAQTELWDGTSWTEVNDLNTGREGIRGGGTSTSAIAFGGNSNSTTNVAISESWNGTNWTEVNDLNLARRSTAGAGASNTSALAFGGDITPGSPRPQDLTELWNGTNWTEVNDLNTGRIIPGGTGIATAALCVGGYDFDPNVSAHVESWNGTNWTEVNDISTARYGSAVSGTSTAALAFGGNPPATLGVTEEWNGSGWAEVADLNAGRNGLGGAGTTTSSLAFGGTPPAAGATEEWSSSSTSIKTIDTD
;
A
#
# COMPACT_ATOMS: atom_id res chain seq x y z
N ALA A 1 -6.86 -3.37 14.78
CA ALA A 1 -8.13 -3.89 14.25
C ALA A 1 -7.88 -5.24 13.57
N ALA A 2 -8.93 -6.06 13.42
CA ALA A 2 -8.91 -7.32 12.69
C ALA A 2 -9.92 -7.28 11.52
N GLN A 3 -10.84 -6.32 11.57
CA GLN A 3 -11.98 -6.24 10.65
C GLN A 3 -11.56 -6.27 9.20
N THR A 4 -12.32 -7.04 8.43
CA THR A 4 -12.19 -7.14 6.98
C THR A 4 -13.52 -6.79 6.33
N GLU A 5 -13.46 -5.87 5.38
CA GLU A 5 -14.63 -5.46 4.60
C GLU A 5 -14.38 -5.71 3.12
N LEU A 6 -15.43 -6.08 2.42
CA LEU A 6 -15.43 -6.35 0.99
C LEU A 6 -16.27 -5.29 0.26
N TRP A 7 -15.71 -4.66 -0.76
CA TRP A 7 -16.39 -3.74 -1.66
C TRP A 7 -16.99 -4.49 -2.85
N ASP A 8 -18.29 -4.32 -3.07
CA ASP A 8 -19.03 -4.97 -4.16
C ASP A 8 -19.22 -4.08 -5.41
N GLY A 9 -18.69 -2.88 -5.39
CA GLY A 9 -18.90 -1.84 -6.41
C GLY A 9 -19.91 -0.77 -6.00
N THR A 10 -20.56 -0.92 -4.83
CA THR A 10 -21.61 -0.01 -4.35
C THR A 10 -21.52 0.20 -2.84
N SER A 11 -21.20 -0.84 -2.08
CA SER A 11 -21.17 -0.83 -0.62
C SER A 11 -20.08 -1.70 -0.05
N TRP A 12 -19.64 -1.36 1.17
CA TRP A 12 -18.76 -2.21 1.98
C TRP A 12 -19.61 -3.18 2.79
N THR A 13 -19.16 -4.42 2.89
CA THR A 13 -19.79 -5.46 3.72
C THR A 13 -18.72 -6.12 4.57
N GLU A 14 -18.95 -6.20 5.88
CA GLU A 14 -18.06 -6.90 6.80
C GLU A 14 -18.08 -8.40 6.49
N VAL A 15 -16.89 -8.98 6.43
CA VAL A 15 -16.67 -10.41 6.19
C VAL A 15 -15.80 -11.00 7.31
N ASN A 16 -15.32 -12.23 7.16
CA ASN A 16 -14.53 -12.86 8.21
C ASN A 16 -13.21 -12.13 8.47
N ASP A 17 -12.95 -11.88 9.73
CA ASP A 17 -11.80 -11.11 10.23
C ASP A 17 -10.47 -11.84 10.07
N LEU A 18 -9.38 -11.08 10.09
CA LEU A 18 -8.02 -11.59 10.34
C LEU A 18 -7.99 -12.38 11.65
N ASN A 19 -7.24 -13.48 11.68
CA ASN A 19 -7.05 -14.26 12.91
C ASN A 19 -6.30 -13.47 13.99
N THR A 20 -5.41 -12.57 13.57
CA THR A 20 -4.66 -11.69 14.49
C THR A 20 -4.85 -10.23 14.11
N GLY A 21 -5.53 -9.48 15.00
CA GLY A 21 -5.71 -8.03 14.83
C GLY A 21 -4.38 -7.29 14.90
N ARG A 22 -4.11 -6.48 13.88
CA ARG A 22 -2.83 -5.75 13.70
C ARG A 22 -3.08 -4.36 13.12
N GLU A 23 -2.12 -3.48 13.29
CA GLU A 23 -2.07 -2.18 12.62
C GLU A 23 -0.76 -2.04 11.82
N GLY A 24 -0.73 -1.13 10.84
CA GLY A 24 0.44 -0.96 9.96
C GLY A 24 0.72 -2.17 9.06
N ILE A 25 -0.28 -3.03 8.83
CA ILE A 25 -0.21 -4.15 7.89
C ILE A 25 -0.23 -3.65 6.45
N ARG A 26 0.24 -4.50 5.55
CA ARG A 26 0.04 -4.33 4.11
C ARG A 26 -0.33 -5.67 3.49
N GLY A 27 -0.67 -5.65 2.23
CA GLY A 27 -1.07 -6.84 1.52
C GLY A 27 -1.02 -6.64 0.00
N GLY A 28 -1.43 -7.68 -0.68
CA GLY A 28 -1.60 -7.72 -2.14
C GLY A 28 -2.60 -8.78 -2.53
N GLY A 29 -3.19 -8.64 -3.71
CA GLY A 29 -4.15 -9.60 -4.24
C GLY A 29 -5.45 -8.99 -4.71
N THR A 30 -6.48 -9.81 -4.73
CA THR A 30 -7.84 -9.46 -5.14
C THR A 30 -8.84 -9.71 -4.02
N SER A 31 -10.09 -9.30 -4.22
CA SER A 31 -11.20 -9.54 -3.28
C SER A 31 -11.46 -11.03 -2.97
N THR A 32 -11.00 -11.94 -3.81
CA THR A 32 -11.17 -13.40 -3.63
C THR A 32 -9.88 -14.15 -3.33
N SER A 33 -8.73 -13.48 -3.41
CA SER A 33 -7.41 -14.10 -3.26
C SER A 33 -6.38 -13.04 -2.87
N ALA A 34 -6.10 -12.90 -1.58
CA ALA A 34 -5.19 -11.88 -1.06
C ALA A 34 -4.27 -12.43 0.03
N ILE A 35 -3.19 -11.74 0.29
CA ILE A 35 -2.30 -11.98 1.42
C ILE A 35 -2.13 -10.69 2.21
N ALA A 36 -2.16 -10.78 3.54
CA ALA A 36 -1.85 -9.70 4.47
C ALA A 36 -0.63 -10.08 5.30
N PHE A 37 0.30 -9.16 5.49
CA PHE A 37 1.57 -9.46 6.16
C PHE A 37 2.10 -8.33 7.02
N GLY A 38 2.94 -8.69 7.99
CA GLY A 38 3.60 -7.77 8.90
C GLY A 38 2.65 -7.00 9.81
N GLY A 39 3.08 -5.83 10.21
CA GLY A 39 2.33 -4.95 11.11
C GLY A 39 2.81 -5.01 12.55
N ASN A 40 2.04 -4.46 13.47
CA ASN A 40 2.27 -4.63 14.89
C ASN A 40 0.98 -5.04 15.62
N SER A 41 1.13 -5.87 16.65
CA SER A 41 0.01 -6.47 17.36
C SER A 41 -0.49 -5.65 18.56
N ASN A 42 0.31 -4.72 19.08
CA ASN A 42 -0.01 -3.98 20.30
C ASN A 42 0.71 -2.63 20.43
N SER A 43 0.87 -1.92 19.32
CA SER A 43 1.56 -0.62 19.20
C SER A 43 3.06 -0.63 19.54
N THR A 44 3.59 -1.70 20.10
CA THR A 44 4.98 -1.80 20.56
C THR A 44 5.76 -2.98 20.00
N THR A 45 5.09 -3.97 19.40
CA THR A 45 5.74 -5.20 18.93
C THR A 45 5.43 -5.44 17.46
N ASN A 46 6.44 -5.28 16.62
CA ASN A 46 6.33 -5.67 15.22
C ASN A 46 6.20 -7.19 15.11
N VAL A 47 5.40 -7.64 14.17
CA VAL A 47 5.17 -9.06 13.89
C VAL A 47 5.49 -9.38 12.44
N ALA A 48 5.83 -10.64 12.19
CA ALA A 48 6.10 -11.16 10.85
C ALA A 48 4.87 -11.86 10.25
N ILE A 49 3.81 -12.01 11.02
CA ILE A 49 2.62 -12.81 10.71
C ILE A 49 2.11 -12.53 9.31
N SER A 50 1.86 -13.61 8.56
CA SER A 50 1.22 -13.56 7.25
C SER A 50 -0.06 -14.38 7.26
N GLU A 51 -1.12 -13.82 6.67
CA GLU A 51 -2.41 -14.49 6.54
C GLU A 51 -2.89 -14.45 5.09
N SER A 52 -3.38 -15.57 4.61
CA SER A 52 -3.89 -15.78 3.25
C SER A 52 -5.41 -15.78 3.23
N TRP A 53 -6.01 -14.98 2.36
CA TRP A 53 -7.45 -14.89 2.10
C TRP A 53 -7.85 -15.73 0.89
N ASN A 54 -8.87 -16.56 1.04
CA ASN A 54 -9.37 -17.43 -0.02
C ASN A 54 -10.74 -16.99 -0.60
N GLY A 55 -11.17 -15.79 -0.31
CA GLY A 55 -12.49 -15.26 -0.68
C GLY A 55 -13.55 -15.46 0.41
N THR A 56 -13.22 -16.20 1.50
CA THR A 56 -14.16 -16.47 2.59
C THR A 56 -13.50 -16.34 3.96
N ASN A 57 -12.30 -16.88 4.12
CA ASN A 57 -11.59 -16.90 5.40
C ASN A 57 -10.13 -16.52 5.25
N TRP A 58 -9.58 -15.94 6.32
CA TRP A 58 -8.15 -15.78 6.52
C TRP A 58 -7.57 -17.05 7.14
N THR A 59 -6.41 -17.45 6.69
CA THR A 59 -5.64 -18.59 7.23
C THR A 59 -4.20 -18.14 7.41
N GLU A 60 -3.63 -18.38 8.59
CA GLU A 60 -2.22 -18.11 8.86
C GLU A 60 -1.34 -19.01 7.98
N VAL A 61 -0.33 -18.41 7.39
CA VAL A 61 0.64 -19.07 6.51
C VAL A 61 2.06 -18.74 7.00
N ASN A 62 3.10 -19.17 6.28
CA ASN A 62 4.47 -18.91 6.72
C ASN A 62 4.76 -17.40 6.74
N ASP A 63 5.40 -16.97 7.82
CA ASP A 63 5.70 -15.60 8.15
C ASP A 63 6.79 -14.97 7.29
N LEU A 64 6.82 -13.62 7.23
CA LEU A 64 7.98 -12.86 6.77
C LEU A 64 9.25 -13.31 7.52
N ASN A 65 10.39 -13.27 6.85
CA ASN A 65 11.67 -13.58 7.49
C ASN A 65 12.07 -12.55 8.56
N LEU A 66 11.55 -11.31 8.46
CA LEU A 66 11.79 -10.25 9.44
C LEU A 66 10.50 -9.55 9.84
N ALA A 67 10.25 -9.50 11.15
CA ALA A 67 9.10 -8.77 11.72
C ALA A 67 9.22 -7.27 11.44
N ARG A 68 8.27 -6.69 10.72
CA ARG A 68 8.26 -5.27 10.34
C ARG A 68 6.84 -4.76 10.05
N ARG A 69 6.65 -3.48 10.25
CA ARG A 69 5.41 -2.76 9.99
C ARG A 69 5.60 -1.67 8.94
N SER A 70 4.51 -1.05 8.52
CA SER A 70 4.56 0.12 7.63
C SER A 70 5.36 -0.14 6.35
N THR A 71 5.32 -1.39 5.89
CA THR A 71 5.85 -1.85 4.61
C THR A 71 4.99 -1.32 3.46
N ALA A 72 5.39 -1.56 2.24
CA ALA A 72 4.49 -1.58 1.10
C ALA A 72 4.32 -3.02 0.60
N GLY A 73 3.33 -3.22 -0.25
CA GLY A 73 3.05 -4.51 -0.86
C GLY A 73 2.63 -4.38 -2.31
N ALA A 74 2.91 -5.42 -3.07
CA ALA A 74 2.40 -5.63 -4.42
C ALA A 74 2.10 -7.11 -4.61
N GLY A 75 1.00 -7.46 -5.26
CA GLY A 75 0.65 -8.86 -5.43
C GLY A 75 -0.59 -9.07 -6.28
N ALA A 76 -0.58 -10.14 -7.08
CA ALA A 76 -1.71 -10.52 -7.91
C ALA A 76 -2.70 -11.43 -7.18
N SER A 77 -2.26 -12.12 -6.10
CA SER A 77 -3.05 -13.12 -5.40
C SER A 77 -2.41 -13.50 -4.06
N ASN A 78 -3.08 -14.36 -3.32
CA ASN A 78 -2.55 -15.01 -2.10
C ASN A 78 -1.38 -16.00 -2.35
N THR A 79 -1.00 -16.23 -3.60
CA THR A 79 0.10 -17.15 -3.95
C THR A 79 1.31 -16.43 -4.55
N SER A 80 1.23 -15.11 -4.76
CA SER A 80 2.31 -14.34 -5.39
C SER A 80 2.26 -12.87 -4.98
N ALA A 81 3.20 -12.43 -4.13
CA ALA A 81 3.26 -11.07 -3.61
C ALA A 81 4.70 -10.64 -3.30
N LEU A 82 4.89 -9.34 -3.17
CA LEU A 82 6.10 -8.70 -2.66
C LEU A 82 5.77 -7.92 -1.40
N ALA A 83 6.68 -7.95 -0.42
CA ALA A 83 6.73 -7.06 0.72
C ALA A 83 8.03 -6.29 0.69
N PHE A 84 8.00 -4.97 0.73
CA PHE A 84 9.20 -4.14 0.63
C PHE A 84 9.17 -2.92 1.54
N GLY A 85 10.36 -2.46 1.95
CA GLY A 85 10.50 -1.37 2.90
C GLY A 85 10.01 -1.72 4.31
N GLY A 86 9.64 -0.71 5.07
CA GLY A 86 9.05 -0.83 6.40
C GLY A 86 9.96 -0.44 7.54
N ASP A 87 9.52 -0.70 8.76
CA ASP A 87 10.17 -0.34 10.00
C ASP A 87 10.29 -1.54 10.94
N ILE A 88 11.47 -1.76 11.49
CA ILE A 88 11.76 -2.87 12.42
C ILE A 88 11.79 -2.44 13.89
N THR A 89 11.82 -1.15 14.18
CA THR A 89 12.05 -0.66 15.56
C THR A 89 10.90 0.20 16.05
N PRO A 90 10.03 -0.30 16.93
CA PRO A 90 9.02 0.52 17.58
C PRO A 90 9.65 1.66 18.37
N GLY A 91 9.14 2.89 18.17
CA GLY A 91 9.59 4.08 18.91
C GLY A 91 10.90 4.74 18.42
N SER A 92 11.63 4.09 17.51
CA SER A 92 12.81 4.66 16.86
C SER A 92 12.84 4.19 15.40
N PRO A 93 12.12 4.87 14.49
CA PRO A 93 11.95 4.41 13.12
C PRO A 93 13.28 4.09 12.46
N ARG A 94 13.39 2.92 11.88
CA ARG A 94 14.52 2.48 11.07
C ARG A 94 14.03 2.02 9.71
N PRO A 95 14.01 2.92 8.70
CA PRO A 95 13.65 2.57 7.35
C PRO A 95 14.45 1.37 6.84
N GLN A 96 13.75 0.40 6.29
CA GLN A 96 14.34 -0.80 5.70
C GLN A 96 14.27 -0.72 4.19
N ASP A 97 15.28 -1.28 3.54
CA ASP A 97 15.33 -1.50 2.09
C ASP A 97 14.87 -2.91 1.71
N LEU A 98 14.76 -3.81 2.67
CA LEU A 98 14.47 -5.22 2.50
C LEU A 98 13.25 -5.50 1.61
N THR A 99 13.43 -6.42 0.67
CA THR A 99 12.36 -6.93 -0.19
C THR A 99 12.25 -8.45 -0.04
N GLU A 100 11.05 -8.92 0.22
CA GLU A 100 10.73 -10.35 0.29
C GLU A 100 9.67 -10.72 -0.74
N LEU A 101 9.88 -11.85 -1.41
CA LEU A 101 8.99 -12.45 -2.40
C LEU A 101 8.24 -13.63 -1.80
N TRP A 102 6.91 -13.60 -1.87
CA TRP A 102 6.01 -14.70 -1.54
C TRP A 102 5.72 -15.57 -2.77
N ASN A 103 5.93 -16.87 -2.66
CA ASN A 103 5.72 -17.84 -3.74
C ASN A 103 4.48 -18.75 -3.54
N GLY A 104 3.61 -18.40 -2.59
CA GLY A 104 2.45 -19.22 -2.21
C GLY A 104 2.73 -20.19 -1.06
N THR A 105 4.00 -20.33 -0.63
CA THR A 105 4.39 -21.21 0.46
C THR A 105 5.34 -20.55 1.44
N ASN A 106 6.37 -19.85 0.94
CA ASN A 106 7.39 -19.20 1.76
C ASN A 106 7.72 -17.80 1.25
N TRP A 107 8.16 -16.95 2.16
CA TRP A 107 8.83 -15.71 1.85
C TRP A 107 10.32 -15.99 1.61
N THR A 108 10.89 -15.34 0.61
CA THR A 108 12.32 -15.40 0.26
C THR A 108 12.82 -13.99 0.07
N GLU A 109 13.93 -13.64 0.72
CA GLU A 109 14.61 -12.37 0.51
C GLU A 109 15.15 -12.32 -0.93
N VAL A 110 14.92 -11.18 -1.58
CA VAL A 110 15.39 -10.90 -2.95
C VAL A 110 16.15 -9.58 -2.95
N ASN A 111 16.48 -9.01 -4.11
CA ASN A 111 17.22 -7.76 -4.16
C ASN A 111 16.42 -6.59 -3.58
N ASP A 112 17.08 -5.83 -2.73
CA ASP A 112 16.49 -4.76 -1.94
C ASP A 112 16.26 -3.46 -2.72
N LEU A 113 15.43 -2.57 -2.17
CA LEU A 113 15.30 -1.19 -2.61
C LEU A 113 16.67 -0.49 -2.57
N ASN A 114 16.90 0.45 -3.47
CA ASN A 114 18.11 1.27 -3.44
C ASN A 114 18.13 2.21 -2.23
N THR A 115 16.95 2.60 -1.73
CA THR A 115 16.81 3.45 -0.54
C THR A 115 15.76 2.89 0.40
N GLY A 116 16.17 2.60 1.65
CA GLY A 116 15.27 2.15 2.69
C GLY A 116 14.24 3.21 3.09
N ARG A 117 12.97 2.80 3.23
CA ARG A 117 11.87 3.73 3.59
C ARG A 117 10.73 3.04 4.33
N ILE A 118 10.07 3.82 5.17
CA ILE A 118 8.85 3.43 5.89
C ILE A 118 7.63 4.12 5.29
N ILE A 119 6.48 3.46 5.39
CA ILE A 119 5.18 3.95 4.90
C ILE A 119 5.22 4.38 3.41
N PRO A 120 5.96 3.70 2.53
CA PRO A 120 5.84 4.00 1.11
C PRO A 120 4.48 3.52 0.58
N GLY A 121 4.07 4.08 -0.55
CA GLY A 121 3.01 3.51 -1.36
C GLY A 121 3.54 2.34 -2.20
N GLY A 122 2.71 1.35 -2.45
CA GLY A 122 3.09 0.21 -3.29
C GLY A 122 1.95 -0.24 -4.18
N THR A 123 2.28 -0.69 -5.41
CA THR A 123 1.33 -1.27 -6.35
C THR A 123 2.04 -2.20 -7.33
N GLY A 124 1.25 -2.99 -8.06
CA GLY A 124 1.74 -3.93 -9.07
C GLY A 124 1.62 -5.39 -8.64
N ILE A 125 2.49 -6.22 -9.17
CA ILE A 125 2.54 -7.66 -8.92
C ILE A 125 3.96 -8.09 -8.55
N ALA A 126 4.13 -9.34 -8.11
CA ALA A 126 5.42 -9.88 -7.67
C ALA A 126 6.57 -9.81 -8.69
N THR A 127 6.26 -9.68 -9.98
CA THR A 127 7.27 -9.57 -11.05
C THR A 127 7.41 -8.17 -11.64
N ALA A 128 6.54 -7.22 -11.25
CA ALA A 128 6.57 -5.84 -11.74
C ALA A 128 5.80 -4.92 -10.77
N ALA A 129 6.51 -4.10 -10.00
CA ALA A 129 5.93 -3.27 -8.95
C ALA A 129 6.51 -1.86 -8.95
N LEU A 130 5.84 -0.95 -8.25
CA LEU A 130 6.32 0.38 -7.91
C LEU A 130 6.36 0.54 -6.40
N CYS A 131 7.43 1.18 -5.92
CA CYS A 131 7.56 1.74 -4.58
C CYS A 131 7.58 3.27 -4.71
N VAL A 132 6.62 3.95 -4.08
CA VAL A 132 6.36 5.38 -4.31
C VAL A 132 6.46 6.15 -3.01
N GLY A 133 7.31 7.17 -2.98
CA GLY A 133 7.48 8.05 -1.82
C GLY A 133 7.92 7.30 -0.56
N GLY A 134 7.43 7.75 0.58
CA GLY A 134 7.76 7.19 1.89
C GLY A 134 8.60 8.14 2.73
N TYR A 135 9.08 7.66 3.86
CA TYR A 135 9.95 8.39 4.78
C TYR A 135 11.29 7.65 4.90
N ASP A 136 12.38 8.32 4.58
CA ASP A 136 13.76 7.82 4.73
C ASP A 136 14.48 8.43 5.95
N PHE A 137 15.74 8.09 6.17
CA PHE A 137 16.50 8.52 7.37
C PHE A 137 16.99 9.97 7.35
N ASP A 138 17.12 10.56 6.21
CA ASP A 138 17.40 12.00 6.12
C ASP A 138 16.09 12.74 6.41
N PRO A 139 16.01 13.81 7.19
CA PRO A 139 14.76 14.31 7.79
C PRO A 139 13.66 14.62 6.78
N ASN A 140 13.75 14.06 5.61
CA ASN A 140 12.95 14.37 4.46
C ASN A 140 12.01 13.23 4.06
N VAL A 141 10.82 13.63 3.84
CA VAL A 141 9.82 12.87 3.11
C VAL A 141 10.31 12.69 1.69
N SER A 142 10.27 11.46 1.21
CA SER A 142 10.81 11.11 -0.09
C SER A 142 9.80 11.33 -1.22
N ALA A 143 10.28 11.84 -2.34
CA ALA A 143 9.58 11.83 -3.62
C ALA A 143 9.99 10.63 -4.48
N HIS A 144 11.03 9.90 -4.08
CA HIS A 144 11.66 8.86 -4.90
C HIS A 144 10.69 7.75 -5.26
N VAL A 145 10.79 7.31 -6.50
CA VAL A 145 10.04 6.17 -7.01
C VAL A 145 11.01 5.13 -7.54
N GLU A 146 10.81 3.89 -7.12
CA GLU A 146 11.56 2.75 -7.63
C GLU A 146 10.62 1.75 -8.31
N SER A 147 11.07 1.22 -9.44
CA SER A 147 10.38 0.19 -10.23
C SER A 147 11.08 -1.14 -10.10
N TRP A 148 10.32 -2.19 -9.77
CA TRP A 148 10.74 -3.58 -9.71
C TRP A 148 10.46 -4.29 -11.02
N ASN A 149 11.48 -4.99 -11.56
CA ASN A 149 11.38 -5.72 -12.83
C ASN A 149 11.31 -7.25 -12.66
N GLY A 150 11.08 -7.75 -11.46
CA GLY A 150 11.12 -9.17 -11.12
C GLY A 150 12.46 -9.64 -10.58
N THR A 151 13.51 -8.80 -10.65
CA THR A 151 14.86 -9.12 -10.18
C THR A 151 15.51 -7.98 -9.41
N ASN A 152 15.42 -6.75 -9.90
CA ASN A 152 16.03 -5.57 -9.31
C ASN A 152 15.08 -4.39 -9.22
N TRP A 153 15.29 -3.54 -8.21
CA TRP A 153 14.74 -2.21 -8.14
C TRP A 153 15.60 -1.23 -8.95
N THR A 154 14.96 -0.31 -9.63
CA THR A 154 15.60 0.76 -10.39
C THR A 154 14.87 2.06 -10.12
N GLU A 155 15.59 3.11 -9.79
CA GLU A 155 15.03 4.45 -9.63
C GLU A 155 14.46 4.94 -10.96
N VAL A 156 13.26 5.51 -10.90
CA VAL A 156 12.55 6.09 -12.04
C VAL A 156 12.16 7.53 -11.70
N ASN A 157 11.42 8.22 -12.56
CA ASN A 157 11.02 9.59 -12.31
C ASN A 157 10.17 9.73 -11.04
N ASP A 158 10.53 10.69 -10.21
CA ASP A 158 9.91 10.99 -8.93
C ASP A 158 8.50 11.57 -9.05
N ILE A 159 7.69 11.38 -7.99
CA ILE A 159 6.45 12.16 -7.83
C ILE A 159 6.77 13.64 -7.61
N SER A 160 5.87 14.52 -8.04
CA SER A 160 6.08 15.97 -7.95
C SER A 160 6.07 16.48 -6.50
N THR A 161 5.29 15.85 -5.65
CA THR A 161 5.15 16.20 -4.23
C THR A 161 5.62 15.06 -3.34
N ALA A 162 6.75 15.25 -2.66
CA ALA A 162 7.29 14.29 -1.69
C ALA A 162 6.27 14.01 -0.59
N ARG A 163 6.01 12.72 -0.31
CA ARG A 163 4.98 12.28 0.65
C ARG A 163 5.14 10.85 1.13
N TYR A 164 4.64 10.59 2.33
CA TYR A 164 4.49 9.24 2.88
C TYR A 164 3.03 8.97 3.23
N GLY A 165 2.66 7.71 3.41
CA GLY A 165 1.30 7.32 3.76
C GLY A 165 0.28 7.60 2.67
N SER A 166 0.73 7.78 1.44
CA SER A 166 -0.15 7.79 0.26
C SER A 166 -0.62 6.38 -0.06
N ALA A 167 -1.78 6.26 -0.68
CA ALA A 167 -2.17 5.03 -1.33
C ALA A 167 -1.74 5.04 -2.79
N VAL A 168 -1.47 3.85 -3.32
CA VAL A 168 -1.13 3.68 -4.73
C VAL A 168 -1.97 2.53 -5.29
N SER A 169 -2.56 2.76 -6.46
CA SER A 169 -3.34 1.75 -7.19
C SER A 169 -2.88 1.65 -8.64
N GLY A 170 -3.20 0.54 -9.31
CA GLY A 170 -2.82 0.30 -10.71
C GLY A 170 -1.72 -0.71 -10.88
N THR A 171 -0.84 -0.48 -11.84
CA THR A 171 0.27 -1.37 -12.22
C THR A 171 1.60 -0.64 -12.19
N SER A 172 2.71 -1.35 -12.39
CA SER A 172 4.05 -0.74 -12.51
C SER A 172 4.21 0.21 -13.71
N THR A 173 3.31 0.17 -14.69
CA THR A 173 3.36 1.01 -15.90
C THR A 173 2.24 2.03 -15.99
N ALA A 174 1.22 1.92 -15.13
CA ALA A 174 0.08 2.84 -15.09
C ALA A 174 -0.51 2.84 -13.67
N ALA A 175 -0.27 3.90 -12.90
CA ALA A 175 -0.64 3.96 -11.50
C ALA A 175 -1.18 5.33 -11.09
N LEU A 176 -1.97 5.36 -10.03
CA LEU A 176 -2.39 6.56 -9.31
C LEU A 176 -1.79 6.54 -7.92
N ALA A 177 -1.17 7.65 -7.50
CA ALA A 177 -0.74 7.89 -6.14
C ALA A 177 -1.58 9.05 -5.57
N PHE A 178 -2.28 8.82 -4.46
CA PHE A 178 -3.20 9.80 -3.90
C PHE A 178 -3.07 9.94 -2.38
N GLY A 179 -3.32 11.16 -1.91
CA GLY A 179 -3.21 11.52 -0.51
C GLY A 179 -1.77 11.52 0.02
N GLY A 180 -1.64 11.38 1.33
CA GLY A 180 -0.35 11.36 2.05
C GLY A 180 -0.11 12.58 2.91
N ASN A 181 1.12 12.72 3.40
CA ASN A 181 1.60 13.76 4.32
C ASN A 181 3.10 14.03 4.04
N PRO A 182 3.74 15.14 4.35
CA PRO A 182 3.45 16.36 5.08
C PRO A 182 3.36 17.62 4.18
N PRO A 183 3.27 18.87 4.79
CA PRO A 183 3.24 19.19 6.24
C PRO A 183 1.84 19.04 6.83
N ALA A 184 0.86 18.94 5.98
CA ALA A 184 -0.53 18.60 6.30
C ALA A 184 -0.94 17.40 5.46
N THR A 185 -2.09 16.84 5.72
CA THR A 185 -2.65 15.79 4.86
C THR A 185 -2.96 16.35 3.48
N LEU A 186 -2.51 15.61 2.47
CA LEU A 186 -2.62 16.03 1.07
C LEU A 186 -3.87 15.42 0.43
N GLY A 187 -4.50 16.20 -0.46
CA GLY A 187 -5.48 15.71 -1.41
C GLY A 187 -4.87 15.32 -2.75
N VAL A 188 -3.63 15.72 -2.99
CA VAL A 188 -2.93 15.61 -4.28
C VAL A 188 -2.98 14.18 -4.82
N THR A 189 -3.36 14.07 -6.10
CA THR A 189 -3.34 12.84 -6.86
C THR A 189 -2.47 13.00 -8.08
N GLU A 190 -1.54 12.07 -8.27
CA GLU A 190 -0.66 12.02 -9.43
C GLU A 190 -0.83 10.70 -10.17
N GLU A 191 -0.84 10.78 -11.51
CA GLU A 191 -0.94 9.63 -12.41
C GLU A 191 0.43 9.33 -13.03
N TRP A 192 0.84 8.06 -12.97
CA TRP A 192 2.01 7.48 -13.62
C TRP A 192 1.64 6.86 -14.95
N ASN A 193 2.34 7.25 -16.02
CA ASN A 193 2.09 6.74 -17.38
C ASN A 193 3.17 5.75 -17.87
N GLY A 194 4.03 5.25 -16.98
CA GLY A 194 5.16 4.39 -17.30
C GLY A 194 6.48 5.14 -17.54
N SER A 195 6.45 6.48 -17.61
CA SER A 195 7.65 7.30 -17.81
C SER A 195 7.70 8.55 -16.95
N GLY A 196 6.56 9.09 -16.53
CA GLY A 196 6.49 10.28 -15.71
C GLY A 196 5.19 10.39 -14.94
N TRP A 197 5.20 11.22 -13.88
CA TRP A 197 4.04 11.56 -13.07
C TRP A 197 3.43 12.86 -13.54
N ALA A 198 2.12 12.95 -13.51
CA ALA A 198 1.36 14.15 -13.80
C ALA A 198 0.24 14.33 -12.77
N GLU A 199 0.07 15.54 -12.26
CA GLU A 199 -1.04 15.86 -11.36
C GLU A 199 -2.37 15.74 -12.10
N VAL A 200 -3.34 15.13 -11.43
CA VAL A 200 -4.71 14.93 -11.92
C VAL A 200 -5.68 15.44 -10.87
N ALA A 201 -6.98 15.14 -10.97
CA ALA A 201 -7.96 15.62 -10.00
C ALA A 201 -7.69 15.07 -8.59
N ASP A 202 -7.67 15.96 -7.61
CA ASP A 202 -7.37 15.65 -6.21
C ASP A 202 -8.52 14.95 -5.49
N LEU A 203 -8.21 14.31 -4.37
CA LEU A 203 -9.21 13.88 -3.39
C LEU A 203 -10.01 15.09 -2.89
N ASN A 204 -11.30 14.92 -2.61
CA ASN A 204 -12.14 15.99 -2.02
C ASN A 204 -11.66 16.43 -0.64
N ALA A 205 -10.99 15.52 0.09
CA ALA A 205 -10.38 15.81 1.39
C ALA A 205 -9.01 15.14 1.51
N GLY A 206 -8.01 15.93 1.92
CA GLY A 206 -6.65 15.43 2.16
C GLY A 206 -6.62 14.39 3.28
N ARG A 207 -5.99 13.23 3.02
CA ARG A 207 -5.89 12.10 3.96
C ARG A 207 -4.54 11.39 3.84
N ASN A 208 -4.11 10.78 4.94
CA ASN A 208 -2.95 9.88 4.95
C ASN A 208 -3.30 8.52 5.55
N GLY A 209 -2.47 7.52 5.30
CA GLY A 209 -2.70 6.18 5.82
C GLY A 209 -3.91 5.48 5.22
N LEU A 210 -4.37 5.94 4.07
CA LEU A 210 -5.53 5.41 3.35
C LEU A 210 -5.16 4.15 2.55
N GLY A 211 -6.18 3.39 2.16
CA GLY A 211 -6.07 2.30 1.20
C GLY A 211 -6.42 2.76 -0.22
N GLY A 212 -5.91 2.03 -1.20
CA GLY A 212 -6.21 2.25 -2.61
C GLY A 212 -6.30 0.94 -3.38
N ALA A 213 -7.25 0.87 -4.30
CA ALA A 213 -7.43 -0.29 -5.15
C ALA A 213 -8.03 0.13 -6.50
N GLY A 214 -7.66 -0.58 -7.56
CA GLY A 214 -8.18 -0.31 -8.91
C GLY A 214 -7.11 -0.04 -9.95
N THR A 215 -7.49 0.72 -10.97
CA THR A 215 -6.66 1.07 -12.12
C THR A 215 -6.60 2.59 -12.29
N THR A 216 -5.82 3.10 -13.24
CA THR A 216 -5.80 4.54 -13.58
C THR A 216 -7.11 5.04 -14.20
N THR A 217 -8.02 4.17 -14.58
CA THR A 217 -9.32 4.55 -15.13
C THR A 217 -10.49 4.35 -14.19
N SER A 218 -10.32 3.55 -13.14
CA SER A 218 -11.33 3.29 -12.10
C SER A 218 -10.62 2.84 -10.82
N SER A 219 -10.65 3.67 -9.79
CA SER A 219 -9.95 3.43 -8.54
C SER A 219 -10.74 3.90 -7.34
N LEU A 220 -10.50 3.25 -6.20
CA LEU A 220 -11.02 3.64 -4.91
C LEU A 220 -9.89 4.16 -4.01
N ALA A 221 -10.20 5.24 -3.28
CA ALA A 221 -9.45 5.73 -2.13
C ALA A 221 -10.33 5.58 -0.89
N PHE A 222 -9.92 4.80 0.10
CA PHE A 222 -10.74 4.51 1.27
C PHE A 222 -10.00 4.59 2.59
N GLY A 223 -10.71 4.95 3.65
CA GLY A 223 -10.15 5.11 4.98
C GLY A 223 -9.18 6.28 5.10
N GLY A 224 -8.23 6.16 6.01
CA GLY A 224 -7.22 7.19 6.31
C GLY A 224 -7.69 8.23 7.33
N THR A 225 -6.80 9.17 7.69
CA THR A 225 -7.04 10.25 8.68
C THR A 225 -6.50 11.57 8.20
N PRO A 226 -7.01 12.74 8.73
CA PRO A 226 -8.39 13.05 9.00
C PRO A 226 -9.22 13.20 7.72
N PRO A 227 -10.56 13.36 7.73
CA PRO A 227 -11.42 13.54 8.89
C PRO A 227 -12.00 12.26 9.45
N ALA A 228 -12.22 11.19 8.67
CA ALA A 228 -12.89 10.01 9.18
C ALA A 228 -12.42 8.72 8.50
N ALA A 229 -12.22 7.68 9.30
CA ALA A 229 -11.79 6.37 8.85
C ALA A 229 -12.74 5.70 7.82
N GLY A 230 -14.02 6.09 7.76
CA GLY A 230 -15.02 5.50 6.87
C GLY A 230 -15.17 6.16 5.49
N ALA A 231 -14.43 7.23 5.18
CA ALA A 231 -14.60 7.92 3.89
C ALA A 231 -14.08 7.07 2.72
N THR A 232 -14.90 6.94 1.68
CA THR A 232 -14.53 6.30 0.42
C THR A 232 -14.78 7.26 -0.74
N GLU A 233 -13.81 7.37 -1.64
CA GLU A 233 -13.92 8.18 -2.85
C GLU A 233 -13.61 7.32 -4.07
N GLU A 234 -14.37 7.52 -5.13
CA GLU A 234 -14.20 6.83 -6.39
C GLU A 234 -13.55 7.75 -7.42
N TRP A 235 -12.47 7.28 -8.02
CA TRP A 235 -11.81 7.92 -9.15
C TRP A 235 -12.29 7.32 -10.46
N SER A 236 -12.57 8.18 -11.46
CA SER A 236 -12.77 7.72 -12.84
C SER A 236 -12.13 8.68 -13.84
N SER A 237 -11.42 8.17 -14.83
CA SER A 237 -10.79 8.98 -15.88
C SER A 237 -11.77 9.65 -16.85
N SER A 238 -13.04 9.23 -16.84
CA SER A 238 -14.09 9.79 -17.68
C SER A 238 -14.75 11.05 -17.08
N SER A 239 -14.45 11.34 -15.83
CA SER A 239 -14.90 12.58 -15.16
C SER A 239 -13.65 13.25 -14.54
N THR A 240 -13.51 14.54 -14.78
CA THR A 240 -12.52 15.36 -14.06
C THR A 240 -12.96 15.63 -12.60
N SER A 241 -13.87 14.83 -12.06
CA SER A 241 -14.43 14.99 -10.72
C SER A 241 -14.42 13.66 -9.97
N ILE A 242 -14.00 13.71 -8.70
CA ILE A 242 -14.11 12.60 -7.75
C ILE A 242 -15.51 12.62 -7.16
N LYS A 243 -16.15 11.47 -7.10
CA LYS A 243 -17.45 11.29 -6.45
C LYS A 243 -17.21 10.76 -5.04
N THR A 244 -17.68 11.50 -4.04
CA THR A 244 -17.72 11.01 -2.65
C THR A 244 -18.88 10.02 -2.51
N ILE A 245 -18.61 8.87 -1.93
CA ILE A 245 -19.61 7.89 -1.53
C ILE A 245 -19.64 7.94 0.00
N ASP A 246 -20.70 8.54 0.55
CA ASP A 246 -20.95 8.47 1.98
C ASP A 246 -21.60 7.11 2.27
N THR A 247 -20.89 6.29 3.01
CA THR A 247 -21.42 5.05 3.59
C THR A 247 -21.67 5.32 5.07
N ASP A 248 -22.91 5.71 5.39
CA ASP A 248 -23.42 5.77 6.78
C ASP A 248 -23.56 4.36 7.35
#